data_5ce19cdad825252f5edaa57d3a21acfe
#
_entry.id   5ce19cdad825252f5edaa57d3a21acfe
#
_cell.length_a   1.000
_cell.length_b   1.000
_cell.length_c   1.000
_cell.angle_alpha   90.00
_cell.angle_beta   90.00
_cell.angle_gamma   90.00
#
_symmetry.space_group_name_H-M   'P 1'
#
loop_
_entity.id
_entity.type
_entity.pdbx_description
1 polymer ?
#
loop_
_entity_poly.entity_id
_entity_poly.type
_entity_poly.pdbx_seq_one_letter_code
_entity_poly.pdbx_strand_id
1 'polypeptide(L)'
;MSPVTSEDILVEPDYYIYDEELDVLAKDDMGFVKDSTKVKQTTIDDDYLRLLQWQKEPEIFMSEVLGFTPWRCTDGDDQIDICHAVRDFPRVTVRSGNGVGKTAIAAQTAIWFLTCFVPSIVVTTAPTTRQVEKLLWGEIRAAYRRALIPIGGELLNTEIRIDDKWYALGFATDEKEKFQGFHAPFVFVIVDEASGVTENIFEAIEGLMTTAGARILLIGNPTDPTGYFGRTFLHPKHSKGWKHLHLDCWNSPNVRAGKTLVPALCAHSWPHERLTTWGEYNPFYQVRVKGNFPVVGEDNLIPYHMVHSALERSIPPAGNKLLSVDVARFGNDASVISRLWGAQFRVLKKLYTQDGVMIANRVVEQLKEDVHKDVESVKIDIIGYGAGVFDELNRMKKHGNDVEKEILKRVKLIAVNVSEKCRSRQAQKNYANIRAEAAFTVRELFESGQIDIDDEELAVQAANIKYTFVEGRQRLEKKKEFKARLQGSPDEFDSLLIAKAITRGAKPSIH
;
A
#
# COMPACT_ATOMS: atom_id res chain seq x y z
N MET A 1 -6.65 -10.50 -39.66
CA MET A 1 -6.00 -9.29 -39.14
C MET A 1 -4.70 -9.72 -38.54
N SER A 2 -3.59 -9.42 -39.21
CA SER A 2 -2.23 -9.77 -38.79
C SER A 2 -1.88 -9.05 -37.48
N PRO A 3 -1.08 -9.62 -36.58
CA PRO A 3 -0.64 -8.93 -35.38
C PRO A 3 0.27 -7.76 -35.78
N VAL A 4 0.01 -6.59 -35.23
CA VAL A 4 0.86 -5.39 -35.34
C VAL A 4 2.18 -5.73 -34.64
N THR A 5 3.28 -5.73 -35.39
CA THR A 5 4.61 -5.96 -34.83
C THR A 5 5.20 -4.70 -34.25
N SER A 6 6.19 -4.82 -33.36
CA SER A 6 6.86 -3.69 -32.71
C SER A 6 7.57 -2.72 -33.67
N GLU A 7 7.73 -3.10 -34.94
CA GLU A 7 8.28 -2.25 -36.00
C GLU A 7 7.24 -1.26 -36.57
N ASP A 8 5.94 -1.53 -36.38
CA ASP A 8 4.85 -0.67 -36.90
C ASP A 8 4.52 0.53 -36.00
N ILE A 9 5.21 0.68 -34.85
CA ILE A 9 4.97 1.75 -33.83
C ILE A 9 6.22 2.64 -33.64
N LEU A 10 7.21 2.47 -34.49
CA LEU A 10 8.30 3.45 -34.58
C LEU A 10 7.73 4.72 -35.21
N VAL A 11 7.24 5.64 -34.37
CA VAL A 11 7.07 7.04 -34.77
C VAL A 11 8.47 7.54 -35.11
N GLU A 12 8.71 7.81 -36.39
CA GLU A 12 10.02 8.31 -36.83
C GLU A 12 10.42 9.56 -36.03
N PRO A 13 11.73 9.76 -35.80
CA PRO A 13 12.25 10.86 -34.97
C PRO A 13 11.89 12.27 -35.45
N ASP A 14 11.39 12.41 -36.68
CA ASP A 14 11.11 13.68 -37.34
C ASP A 14 9.93 14.48 -36.75
N TYR A 15 9.18 13.90 -35.80
CA TYR A 15 8.03 14.57 -35.17
C TYR A 15 8.36 15.38 -33.92
N TYR A 16 9.60 15.37 -33.42
CA TYR A 16 9.90 15.87 -32.08
C TYR A 16 10.52 17.23 -32.01
N ILE A 17 10.82 17.86 -33.17
CA ILE A 17 11.31 19.25 -33.20
C ILE A 17 10.65 19.97 -34.37
N TYR A 18 9.95 21.04 -34.08
CA TYR A 18 9.53 22.00 -35.08
C TYR A 18 10.76 22.67 -35.67
N ASP A 19 11.31 22.09 -36.76
CA ASP A 19 12.46 22.63 -37.50
C ASP A 19 12.19 24.07 -38.00
N GLU A 20 10.94 24.40 -38.30
CA GLU A 20 10.54 25.72 -38.80
C GLU A 20 10.61 26.83 -37.75
N GLU A 21 10.33 26.55 -36.44
CA GLU A 21 10.43 27.60 -35.42
C GLU A 21 11.86 27.88 -34.98
N LEU A 22 12.73 26.86 -34.94
CA LEU A 22 14.16 27.08 -34.65
C LEU A 22 14.87 27.79 -35.80
N ASP A 23 14.48 27.52 -37.05
CA ASP A 23 15.00 28.22 -38.23
C ASP A 23 14.49 29.68 -38.31
N VAL A 24 13.27 29.98 -37.83
CA VAL A 24 12.70 31.31 -37.74
C VAL A 24 13.40 32.13 -36.63
N LEU A 25 13.59 31.55 -35.45
CA LEU A 25 14.32 32.24 -34.35
C LEU A 25 15.79 32.48 -34.68
N ALA A 26 16.42 31.58 -35.40
CA ALA A 26 17.82 31.77 -35.87
C ALA A 26 17.95 32.82 -36.95
N LYS A 27 16.89 33.16 -37.68
CA LYS A 27 16.92 34.16 -38.77
C LYS A 27 16.55 35.56 -38.32
N ASP A 28 15.66 35.75 -37.34
CA ASP A 28 15.08 37.07 -37.02
C ASP A 28 15.71 37.79 -35.82
N ASP A 29 16.30 37.09 -34.86
CA ASP A 29 16.84 37.76 -33.64
C ASP A 29 18.36 37.84 -33.54
N MET A 30 19.11 37.34 -34.52
CA MET A 30 20.57 37.40 -34.47
C MET A 30 21.18 38.33 -35.54
N GLY A 31 21.04 39.61 -35.38
CA GLY A 31 21.92 40.62 -35.97
C GLY A 31 23.37 40.49 -35.47
N PHE A 32 24.02 39.32 -35.61
CA PHE A 32 25.38 39.08 -35.13
C PHE A 32 26.36 38.81 -36.24
N VAL A 33 27.50 39.47 -36.09
CA VAL A 33 28.70 39.54 -36.91
C VAL A 33 29.17 38.18 -37.42
N LYS A 34 29.43 38.09 -38.71
CA LYS A 34 29.71 36.86 -39.49
C LYS A 34 30.93 36.01 -39.10
N ASP A 35 31.73 36.38 -38.09
CA ASP A 35 32.98 35.68 -37.76
C ASP A 35 32.93 34.81 -36.49
N SER A 36 31.82 34.80 -35.73
CA SER A 36 31.67 33.97 -34.51
C SER A 36 30.80 32.72 -34.68
N THR A 37 30.29 32.51 -35.90
CA THR A 37 29.25 31.48 -36.15
C THR A 37 29.75 30.04 -36.14
N LYS A 38 30.98 29.78 -36.60
CA LYS A 38 31.47 28.39 -36.68
C LYS A 38 31.69 27.71 -35.31
N VAL A 39 32.19 28.42 -34.31
CA VAL A 39 32.45 27.85 -32.99
C VAL A 39 31.15 27.66 -32.21
N LYS A 40 30.16 28.55 -32.38
CA LYS A 40 28.84 28.43 -31.73
C LYS A 40 27.98 27.33 -32.36
N GLN A 41 28.07 27.13 -33.66
CA GLN A 41 27.30 26.06 -34.35
C GLN A 41 27.75 24.67 -33.93
N THR A 42 29.03 24.41 -33.77
CA THR A 42 29.57 23.13 -33.28
C THR A 42 29.08 22.84 -31.84
N THR A 43 29.03 23.84 -30.96
CA THR A 43 28.56 23.67 -29.58
C THR A 43 27.03 23.38 -29.51
N ILE A 44 26.23 24.02 -30.37
CA ILE A 44 24.78 23.78 -30.43
C ILE A 44 24.52 22.38 -30.98
N ASP A 45 25.24 21.94 -31.98
CA ASP A 45 25.09 20.58 -32.54
C ASP A 45 25.47 19.49 -31.51
N ASP A 46 26.51 19.71 -30.70
CA ASP A 46 26.93 18.76 -29.66
C ASP A 46 25.91 18.69 -28.51
N ASP A 47 25.36 19.80 -28.05
CA ASP A 47 24.35 19.86 -27.01
C ASP A 47 23.04 19.21 -27.49
N TYR A 48 22.67 19.44 -28.75
CA TYR A 48 21.53 18.82 -29.39
C TYR A 48 21.67 17.30 -29.51
N LEU A 49 22.83 16.82 -30.00
CA LEU A 49 23.12 15.38 -30.08
C LEU A 49 23.08 14.72 -28.69
N ARG A 50 23.54 15.46 -27.65
CA ARG A 50 23.49 14.99 -26.29
C ARG A 50 22.04 14.86 -25.77
N LEU A 51 21.19 15.85 -26.06
CA LEU A 51 19.77 15.79 -25.73
C LEU A 51 19.07 14.61 -26.40
N LEU A 52 19.33 14.37 -27.70
CA LEU A 52 18.79 13.22 -28.41
C LEU A 52 19.27 11.89 -27.81
N GLN A 53 20.52 11.80 -27.39
CA GLN A 53 21.04 10.63 -26.69
C GLN A 53 20.28 10.41 -25.38
N TRP A 54 20.10 11.43 -24.57
CA TRP A 54 19.38 11.35 -23.30
C TRP A 54 17.90 10.99 -23.48
N GLN A 55 17.26 11.42 -24.56
CA GLN A 55 15.91 10.99 -24.91
C GLN A 55 15.85 9.47 -25.20
N LYS A 56 16.84 8.96 -25.93
CA LYS A 56 16.91 7.54 -26.32
C LYS A 56 17.41 6.63 -25.20
N GLU A 57 18.27 7.13 -24.33
CA GLU A 57 18.95 6.38 -23.27
C GLU A 57 18.73 7.06 -21.91
N PRO A 58 17.51 6.95 -21.33
CA PRO A 58 17.17 7.64 -20.09
C PRO A 58 18.09 7.27 -18.93
N GLU A 59 18.64 6.06 -18.89
CA GLU A 59 19.61 5.62 -17.88
C GLU A 59 20.93 6.41 -17.99
N ILE A 60 21.33 6.85 -19.16
CA ILE A 60 22.51 7.71 -19.34
C ILE A 60 22.21 9.09 -18.77
N PHE A 61 21.05 9.68 -19.06
CA PHE A 61 20.61 10.94 -18.42
C PHE A 61 20.62 10.81 -16.89
N MET A 62 20.03 9.74 -16.36
CA MET A 62 19.97 9.52 -14.92
C MET A 62 21.36 9.44 -14.29
N SER A 63 22.30 8.79 -14.97
CA SER A 63 23.68 8.64 -14.50
C SER A 63 24.47 9.94 -14.59
N GLU A 64 24.45 10.60 -15.75
CA GLU A 64 25.29 11.77 -16.05
C GLU A 64 24.73 13.07 -15.46
N VAL A 65 23.40 13.22 -15.47
CA VAL A 65 22.76 14.46 -15.03
C VAL A 65 22.30 14.34 -13.57
N LEU A 66 21.66 13.22 -13.18
CA LEU A 66 21.07 13.09 -11.86
C LEU A 66 21.98 12.35 -10.84
N GLY A 67 23.13 11.80 -11.29
CA GLY A 67 24.00 11.00 -10.44
C GLY A 67 23.29 9.77 -9.85
N PHE A 68 22.36 9.18 -10.62
CA PHE A 68 21.59 8.01 -10.23
C PHE A 68 21.80 6.87 -11.23
N THR A 69 22.18 5.70 -10.73
CA THR A 69 22.34 4.50 -11.56
C THR A 69 21.18 3.55 -11.30
N PRO A 70 20.22 3.39 -12.23
CA PRO A 70 19.17 2.40 -12.11
C PRO A 70 19.78 1.00 -12.03
N TRP A 71 19.22 0.15 -11.16
CA TRP A 71 19.71 -1.23 -11.08
C TRP A 71 19.15 -2.10 -12.21
N ARG A 72 19.92 -3.14 -12.56
CA ARG A 72 19.58 -4.16 -13.56
C ARG A 72 19.47 -5.55 -12.95
N CYS A 73 18.66 -6.38 -13.59
CA CYS A 73 18.62 -7.80 -13.33
C CYS A 73 18.65 -8.60 -14.64
N THR A 74 19.01 -9.90 -14.56
CA THR A 74 19.13 -10.79 -15.75
C THR A 74 17.86 -11.60 -16.02
N ASP A 75 17.02 -11.79 -15.00
CA ASP A 75 15.95 -12.80 -15.04
C ASP A 75 14.59 -12.18 -14.64
N GLY A 76 14.29 -10.99 -15.10
CA GLY A 76 13.04 -10.30 -14.84
C GLY A 76 13.14 -8.80 -15.12
N ASP A 77 12.04 -8.11 -14.96
CA ASP A 77 12.00 -6.67 -15.17
C ASP A 77 12.77 -5.92 -14.08
N ASP A 78 13.36 -4.79 -14.42
CA ASP A 78 14.19 -3.96 -13.56
C ASP A 78 13.86 -2.46 -13.67
N GLN A 79 14.67 -1.60 -13.02
CA GLN A 79 14.44 -0.16 -13.07
C GLN A 79 14.69 0.45 -14.46
N ILE A 80 15.60 -0.13 -15.24
CA ILE A 80 15.89 0.37 -16.59
C ILE A 80 14.73 0.06 -17.52
N ASP A 81 14.11 -1.12 -17.37
CA ASP A 81 12.93 -1.47 -18.15
C ASP A 81 11.77 -0.48 -17.92
N ILE A 82 11.65 0.11 -16.72
CA ILE A 82 10.62 1.11 -16.45
C ILE A 82 10.85 2.37 -17.29
N CYS A 83 12.04 2.94 -17.28
CA CYS A 83 12.30 4.16 -18.03
C CYS A 83 12.29 3.92 -19.55
N HIS A 84 12.78 2.77 -20.03
CA HIS A 84 12.64 2.38 -21.43
C HIS A 84 11.18 2.17 -21.85
N ALA A 85 10.36 1.54 -20.98
CA ALA A 85 8.94 1.39 -21.27
C ALA A 85 8.22 2.74 -21.37
N VAL A 86 8.53 3.72 -20.50
CA VAL A 86 7.97 5.09 -20.59
C VAL A 86 8.41 5.78 -21.88
N ARG A 87 9.65 5.56 -22.33
CA ARG A 87 10.14 6.07 -23.62
C ARG A 87 9.32 5.52 -24.80
N ASP A 88 9.10 4.21 -24.80
CA ASP A 88 8.62 3.47 -25.99
C ASP A 88 7.09 3.32 -26.04
N PHE A 89 6.41 3.37 -24.89
CA PHE A 89 4.97 3.11 -24.79
C PHE A 89 4.20 4.25 -24.14
N PRO A 90 3.03 4.60 -24.68
CA PRO A 90 2.19 5.66 -24.07
C PRO A 90 1.61 5.26 -22.71
N ARG A 91 1.49 3.96 -22.44
CA ARG A 91 0.84 3.43 -21.21
C ARG A 91 1.69 2.35 -20.59
N VAL A 92 2.21 2.63 -19.40
CA VAL A 92 3.07 1.71 -18.65
C VAL A 92 2.45 1.43 -17.29
N THR A 93 2.38 0.18 -16.91
CA THR A 93 1.88 -0.26 -15.61
C THR A 93 2.88 -1.21 -14.95
N VAL A 94 3.27 -0.91 -13.71
CA VAL A 94 4.33 -1.61 -12.99
C VAL A 94 3.80 -2.09 -11.64
N ARG A 95 3.69 -3.39 -11.48
CA ARG A 95 3.41 -4.00 -10.17
C ARG A 95 4.71 -4.42 -9.50
N SER A 96 4.83 -4.26 -8.20
CA SER A 96 6.09 -4.56 -7.52
C SER A 96 5.93 -5.01 -6.07
N GLY A 97 6.94 -5.70 -5.56
CA GLY A 97 7.16 -5.88 -4.12
C GLY A 97 7.62 -4.59 -3.42
N ASN A 98 7.86 -4.68 -2.11
CA ASN A 98 8.30 -3.56 -1.29
C ASN A 98 9.83 -3.36 -1.40
N GLY A 99 10.27 -2.11 -1.32
CA GLY A 99 11.70 -1.80 -1.22
C GLY A 99 12.52 -2.11 -2.48
N VAL A 100 11.89 -2.19 -3.66
CA VAL A 100 12.57 -2.36 -4.96
C VAL A 100 12.96 -1.03 -5.61
N GLY A 101 12.66 0.10 -4.95
CA GLY A 101 13.00 1.43 -5.44
C GLY A 101 12.08 1.96 -6.55
N LYS A 102 10.81 1.53 -6.57
CA LYS A 102 9.81 2.00 -7.56
C LYS A 102 9.61 3.51 -7.55
N THR A 103 9.43 4.12 -6.39
CA THR A 103 9.23 5.58 -6.25
C THR A 103 10.49 6.36 -6.64
N ALA A 104 11.69 5.82 -6.32
CA ALA A 104 12.95 6.44 -6.71
C ALA A 104 13.09 6.51 -8.24
N ILE A 105 12.89 5.40 -8.95
CA ILE A 105 12.99 5.41 -10.43
C ILE A 105 11.89 6.26 -11.07
N ALA A 106 10.67 6.30 -10.52
CA ALA A 106 9.60 7.17 -11.00
C ALA A 106 9.99 8.66 -10.88
N ALA A 107 10.64 9.05 -9.77
CA ALA A 107 11.14 10.41 -9.58
C ALA A 107 12.23 10.79 -10.59
N GLN A 108 13.18 9.87 -10.87
CA GLN A 108 14.22 10.10 -11.89
C GLN A 108 13.59 10.22 -13.28
N THR A 109 12.63 9.36 -13.61
CA THR A 109 11.91 9.36 -14.89
C THR A 109 11.08 10.64 -15.06
N ALA A 110 10.51 11.19 -13.97
CA ALA A 110 9.82 12.49 -14.00
C ALA A 110 10.74 13.63 -14.43
N ILE A 111 11.94 13.70 -13.83
CA ILE A 111 12.92 14.76 -14.16
C ILE A 111 13.48 14.54 -15.56
N TRP A 112 13.80 13.31 -15.94
CA TRP A 112 14.22 12.98 -17.30
C TRP A 112 13.20 13.45 -18.34
N PHE A 113 11.91 13.14 -18.15
CA PHE A 113 10.89 13.57 -19.09
C PHE A 113 10.73 15.09 -19.12
N LEU A 114 10.72 15.74 -17.95
CA LEU A 114 10.65 17.20 -17.86
C LEU A 114 11.79 17.89 -18.60
N THR A 115 13.01 17.34 -18.51
CA THR A 115 14.21 17.95 -19.09
C THR A 115 14.39 17.66 -20.57
N CYS A 116 14.06 16.43 -20.98
CA CYS A 116 14.35 15.97 -22.34
C CYS A 116 13.20 16.20 -23.34
N PHE A 117 11.98 16.48 -22.91
CA PHE A 117 10.82 16.73 -23.78
C PHE A 117 10.28 18.15 -23.55
N VAL A 118 10.59 19.07 -24.48
CA VAL A 118 10.38 20.50 -24.30
C VAL A 118 9.36 21.04 -25.32
N PRO A 119 8.35 21.84 -24.89
CA PRO A 119 7.89 22.01 -23.52
C PRO A 119 7.03 20.83 -23.05
N SER A 120 7.16 20.45 -21.78
CA SER A 120 6.41 19.35 -21.21
C SER A 120 5.74 19.69 -19.87
N ILE A 121 4.66 18.99 -19.56
CA ILE A 121 4.00 19.03 -18.26
C ILE A 121 4.08 17.63 -17.64
N VAL A 122 4.68 17.54 -16.44
CA VAL A 122 4.71 16.30 -15.66
C VAL A 122 3.73 16.45 -14.49
N VAL A 123 2.71 15.59 -14.44
CA VAL A 123 1.72 15.56 -13.37
C VAL A 123 1.92 14.31 -12.52
N THR A 124 2.05 14.48 -11.21
CA THR A 124 2.22 13.34 -10.30
C THR A 124 1.11 13.30 -9.27
N THR A 125 0.59 12.11 -8.98
CA THR A 125 -0.43 11.90 -7.96
C THR A 125 -0.23 10.58 -7.21
N ALA A 126 -0.91 10.47 -6.06
CA ALA A 126 -0.97 9.28 -5.22
C ALA A 126 -2.25 9.34 -4.36
N PRO A 127 -2.66 8.24 -3.69
CA PRO A 127 -3.89 8.22 -2.90
C PRO A 127 -3.97 9.28 -1.81
N THR A 128 -2.86 9.73 -1.25
CA THR A 128 -2.83 10.72 -0.16
C THR A 128 -1.83 11.84 -0.39
N THR A 129 -2.12 13.02 0.13
CA THR A 129 -1.22 14.18 0.12
C THR A 129 0.15 13.85 0.71
N ARG A 130 0.20 13.06 1.79
CA ARG A 130 1.45 12.61 2.39
C ARG A 130 2.30 11.78 1.41
N GLN A 131 1.69 10.87 0.67
CA GLN A 131 2.40 10.06 -0.34
C GLN A 131 2.97 10.93 -1.44
N VAL A 132 2.21 11.90 -1.94
CA VAL A 132 2.72 12.86 -2.91
C VAL A 132 3.85 13.69 -2.32
N GLU A 133 3.61 14.45 -1.25
CA GLU A 133 4.55 15.45 -0.74
C GLU A 133 5.82 14.85 -0.11
N LYS A 134 5.66 13.77 0.68
CA LYS A 134 6.75 13.22 1.48
C LYS A 134 7.48 12.08 0.79
N LEU A 135 6.79 11.26 0.00
CA LEU A 135 7.42 10.13 -0.67
C LEU A 135 7.87 10.53 -2.08
N LEU A 136 6.97 10.63 -3.04
CA LEU A 136 7.36 10.89 -4.44
C LEU A 136 8.08 12.23 -4.61
N TRP A 137 7.53 13.33 -4.08
CA TRP A 137 8.20 14.64 -4.16
C TRP A 137 9.41 14.77 -3.23
N GLY A 138 9.49 13.92 -2.20
CA GLY A 138 10.73 13.75 -1.43
C GLY A 138 11.87 13.29 -2.32
N GLU A 139 11.63 12.23 -3.12
CA GLU A 139 12.58 11.69 -4.08
C GLU A 139 12.89 12.67 -5.23
N ILE A 140 11.85 13.31 -5.81
CA ILE A 140 12.04 14.32 -6.88
C ILE A 140 12.93 15.47 -6.40
N ARG A 141 12.65 16.05 -5.22
CA ARG A 141 13.47 17.12 -4.64
C ARG A 141 14.90 16.67 -4.34
N ALA A 142 15.06 15.44 -3.84
CA ALA A 142 16.38 14.88 -3.58
C ALA A 142 17.18 14.69 -4.88
N ALA A 143 16.55 14.19 -5.94
CA ALA A 143 17.15 14.03 -7.26
C ALA A 143 17.52 15.38 -7.87
N TYR A 144 16.61 16.35 -7.86
CA TYR A 144 16.86 17.71 -8.38
C TYR A 144 18.06 18.39 -7.69
N ARG A 145 18.13 18.30 -6.34
CA ARG A 145 19.22 18.91 -5.57
C ARG A 145 20.57 18.20 -5.73
N ARG A 146 20.54 16.90 -5.99
CA ARG A 146 21.73 16.07 -6.20
C ARG A 146 22.25 16.15 -7.62
N ALA A 147 21.47 16.68 -8.55
CA ALA A 147 21.82 16.71 -9.96
C ALA A 147 23.25 17.26 -10.18
N LEU A 148 24.02 16.53 -10.97
CA LEU A 148 25.40 16.87 -11.33
C LEU A 148 25.44 18.01 -12.36
N ILE A 149 24.39 18.06 -13.20
CA ILE A 149 24.13 19.15 -14.14
C ILE A 149 22.84 19.84 -13.69
N PRO A 150 22.84 21.17 -13.49
CA PRO A 150 21.65 21.89 -13.05
C PRO A 150 20.47 21.71 -14.00
N ILE A 151 19.32 21.32 -13.44
CA ILE A 151 18.08 21.12 -14.22
C ILE A 151 17.47 22.46 -14.67
N GLY A 152 17.74 23.54 -13.93
CA GLY A 152 17.10 24.85 -14.16
C GLY A 152 15.69 24.93 -13.55
N GLY A 153 15.10 26.16 -13.65
CA GLY A 153 13.79 26.43 -13.07
C GLY A 153 13.80 26.65 -11.55
N GLU A 154 12.62 26.79 -10.99
CA GLU A 154 12.38 27.00 -9.56
C GLU A 154 11.81 25.72 -8.91
N LEU A 155 12.47 25.23 -7.86
CA LEU A 155 12.01 24.07 -7.07
C LEU A 155 11.18 24.54 -5.87
N LEU A 156 9.89 24.23 -5.90
CA LEU A 156 8.94 24.43 -4.80
C LEU A 156 8.67 23.12 -4.04
N ASN A 157 7.66 23.12 -3.14
CA ASN A 157 7.37 21.93 -2.32
C ASN A 157 6.93 20.71 -3.18
N THR A 158 5.98 20.93 -4.09
CA THR A 158 5.47 19.92 -5.02
C THR A 158 5.40 20.44 -6.45
N GLU A 159 6.35 21.30 -6.84
CA GLU A 159 6.44 21.84 -8.19
C GLU A 159 7.90 22.11 -8.55
N ILE A 160 8.25 21.85 -9.82
CA ILE A 160 9.43 22.39 -10.51
C ILE A 160 8.87 23.23 -11.65
N ARG A 161 9.10 24.54 -11.63
CA ARG A 161 8.62 25.46 -12.64
C ARG A 161 9.80 25.97 -13.47
N ILE A 162 9.80 25.66 -14.77
CA ILE A 162 10.78 26.19 -15.72
C ILE A 162 10.16 27.36 -16.47
N ASP A 163 8.89 27.20 -16.91
CA ASP A 163 8.11 28.25 -17.59
C ASP A 163 6.61 27.97 -17.34
N ASP A 164 5.73 28.91 -17.76
CA ASP A 164 4.25 28.79 -17.60
C ASP A 164 3.65 27.53 -18.25
N LYS A 165 4.28 27.00 -19.30
CA LYS A 165 3.87 25.78 -20.01
C LYS A 165 4.87 24.63 -19.91
N TRP A 166 5.87 24.78 -19.06
CA TRP A 166 6.93 23.79 -18.88
C TRP A 166 7.24 23.62 -17.39
N TYR A 167 6.63 22.63 -16.79
CA TYR A 167 6.71 22.41 -15.33
C TYR A 167 6.37 20.97 -14.94
N ALA A 168 6.75 20.58 -13.74
CA ALA A 168 6.26 19.39 -13.06
C ALA A 168 5.49 19.79 -11.81
N LEU A 169 4.37 19.14 -11.51
CA LEU A 169 3.64 19.37 -10.27
C LEU A 169 3.06 18.08 -9.69
N GLY A 170 2.81 18.09 -8.37
CA GLY A 170 2.24 16.97 -7.65
C GLY A 170 1.13 17.40 -6.70
N PHE A 171 0.03 16.66 -6.73
CA PHE A 171 -1.09 16.85 -5.83
C PHE A 171 -1.85 15.54 -5.62
N ALA A 172 -2.49 15.39 -4.46
CA ALA A 172 -3.47 14.35 -4.20
C ALA A 172 -4.85 14.98 -4.15
N THR A 173 -5.82 14.36 -4.76
CA THR A 173 -7.20 14.86 -4.80
C THR A 173 -8.20 13.74 -5.08
N ASP A 174 -9.41 13.91 -4.56
CA ASP A 174 -10.57 13.12 -4.92
C ASP A 174 -11.43 13.85 -5.99
N GLU A 175 -11.03 15.08 -6.38
CA GLU A 175 -11.74 15.95 -7.31
C GLU A 175 -11.11 15.82 -8.70
N LYS A 176 -11.84 15.22 -9.64
CA LYS A 176 -11.38 15.01 -11.03
C LYS A 176 -11.13 16.32 -11.79
N GLU A 177 -11.80 17.40 -11.39
CA GLU A 177 -11.67 18.73 -12.02
C GLU A 177 -10.24 19.28 -11.93
N LYS A 178 -9.48 18.89 -10.90
CA LYS A 178 -8.09 19.32 -10.74
C LYS A 178 -7.12 18.73 -11.78
N PHE A 179 -7.55 17.69 -12.50
CA PHE A 179 -6.77 17.16 -13.65
C PHE A 179 -7.11 17.85 -14.97
N GLN A 180 -8.03 18.82 -15.01
CA GLN A 180 -8.37 19.55 -16.22
C GLN A 180 -7.37 20.68 -16.48
N GLY A 181 -7.14 20.98 -17.77
CA GLY A 181 -6.34 22.14 -18.17
C GLY A 181 -4.83 21.88 -18.37
N PHE A 182 -4.34 20.66 -18.19
CA PHE A 182 -2.96 20.32 -18.51
C PHE A 182 -2.82 19.99 -20.01
N HIS A 183 -2.46 20.99 -20.79
CA HIS A 183 -2.29 20.86 -22.24
C HIS A 183 -0.89 21.31 -22.66
N ALA A 184 -0.10 20.35 -23.13
CA ALA A 184 1.24 20.57 -23.70
C ALA A 184 1.48 19.55 -24.83
N PRO A 185 2.45 19.76 -25.71
CA PRO A 185 2.86 18.75 -26.69
C PRO A 185 3.24 17.42 -26.03
N PHE A 186 3.89 17.51 -24.87
CA PHE A 186 4.31 16.36 -24.07
C PHE A 186 3.70 16.45 -22.68
N VAL A 187 2.92 15.44 -22.32
CA VAL A 187 2.31 15.30 -20.98
C VAL A 187 2.71 13.96 -20.39
N PHE A 188 3.25 13.97 -19.18
CA PHE A 188 3.59 12.74 -18.48
C PHE A 188 2.86 12.67 -17.14
N VAL A 189 2.05 11.65 -16.95
CA VAL A 189 1.32 11.41 -15.71
C VAL A 189 1.94 10.24 -14.95
N ILE A 190 2.28 10.46 -13.69
CA ILE A 190 2.78 9.42 -12.78
C ILE A 190 1.78 9.21 -11.67
N VAL A 191 1.32 7.98 -11.49
CA VAL A 191 0.45 7.58 -10.40
C VAL A 191 1.22 6.62 -9.50
N ASP A 192 1.70 7.11 -8.37
CA ASP A 192 2.36 6.27 -7.35
C ASP A 192 1.31 5.64 -6.43
N GLU A 193 1.59 4.44 -5.92
CA GLU A 193 0.65 3.60 -5.16
C GLU A 193 -0.73 3.47 -5.85
N ALA A 194 -0.71 3.20 -7.15
CA ALA A 194 -1.86 3.23 -8.05
C ALA A 194 -3.04 2.33 -7.62
N SER A 195 -2.79 1.25 -6.86
CA SER A 195 -3.86 0.41 -6.31
C SER A 195 -4.82 1.15 -5.37
N GLY A 196 -4.37 2.23 -4.74
CA GLY A 196 -5.17 3.01 -3.79
C GLY A 196 -5.90 4.20 -4.40
N VAL A 197 -5.67 4.51 -5.67
CA VAL A 197 -6.32 5.65 -6.36
C VAL A 197 -7.70 5.26 -6.84
N THR A 198 -8.68 6.15 -6.68
CA THR A 198 -10.07 5.91 -7.02
C THR A 198 -10.34 5.98 -8.52
N GLU A 199 -11.40 5.31 -8.98
CA GLU A 199 -11.76 5.19 -10.40
C GLU A 199 -11.98 6.55 -11.10
N ASN A 200 -12.64 7.49 -10.42
CA ASN A 200 -12.93 8.82 -10.97
C ASN A 200 -11.66 9.64 -11.29
N ILE A 201 -10.57 9.39 -10.57
CA ILE A 201 -9.28 10.04 -10.85
C ILE A 201 -8.65 9.44 -12.11
N PHE A 202 -8.73 8.12 -12.29
CA PHE A 202 -8.26 7.49 -13.54
C PHE A 202 -9.05 7.94 -14.77
N GLU A 203 -10.38 8.14 -14.64
CA GLU A 203 -11.20 8.73 -15.72
C GLU A 203 -10.72 10.13 -16.10
N ALA A 204 -10.33 10.95 -15.11
CA ALA A 204 -9.80 12.29 -15.36
C ALA A 204 -8.43 12.25 -16.03
N ILE A 205 -7.54 11.34 -15.59
CA ILE A 205 -6.22 11.12 -16.19
C ILE A 205 -6.33 10.67 -17.65
N GLU A 206 -7.31 9.80 -17.98
CA GLU A 206 -7.56 9.41 -19.37
C GLU A 206 -7.83 10.60 -20.29
N GLY A 207 -8.45 11.68 -19.77
CA GLY A 207 -8.64 12.93 -20.48
C GLY A 207 -7.35 13.65 -20.88
N LEU A 208 -6.23 13.39 -20.19
CA LEU A 208 -4.91 13.95 -20.49
C LEU A 208 -4.16 13.14 -21.56
N MET A 209 -4.59 11.91 -21.83
CA MET A 209 -3.93 10.99 -22.76
C MET A 209 -4.37 11.18 -24.21
N THR A 210 -4.71 12.40 -24.60
CA THR A 210 -5.30 12.72 -25.92
C THR A 210 -4.27 13.12 -26.98
N THR A 211 -3.05 13.49 -26.56
CA THR A 211 -1.97 13.88 -27.48
C THR A 211 -1.03 12.71 -27.75
N ALA A 212 -0.36 12.70 -28.90
CA ALA A 212 0.61 11.66 -29.26
C ALA A 212 1.82 11.61 -28.30
N GLY A 213 2.21 12.78 -27.76
CA GLY A 213 3.30 12.91 -26.77
C GLY A 213 2.89 12.58 -25.33
N ALA A 214 1.62 12.18 -25.08
CA ALA A 214 1.18 11.85 -23.74
C ALA A 214 1.71 10.48 -23.27
N ARG A 215 2.12 10.41 -22.02
CA ARG A 215 2.61 9.19 -21.35
C ARG A 215 1.97 9.03 -19.98
N ILE A 216 1.72 7.79 -19.59
CA ILE A 216 1.25 7.47 -18.22
C ILE A 216 2.05 6.31 -17.64
N LEU A 217 2.49 6.47 -16.41
CA LEU A 217 3.14 5.45 -15.59
C LEU A 217 2.30 5.18 -14.34
N LEU A 218 1.76 3.99 -14.22
CA LEU A 218 1.14 3.50 -12.99
C LEU A 218 2.14 2.61 -12.26
N ILE A 219 2.43 2.91 -11.01
CA ILE A 219 3.30 2.08 -10.18
C ILE A 219 2.65 1.81 -8.82
N GLY A 220 2.88 0.63 -8.27
CA GLY A 220 2.36 0.29 -6.94
C GLY A 220 2.50 -1.17 -6.56
N ASN A 221 2.18 -1.44 -5.31
CA ASN A 221 1.98 -2.80 -4.85
C ASN A 221 0.60 -3.30 -5.36
N PRO A 222 0.50 -4.53 -5.84
CA PRO A 222 -0.74 -5.09 -6.40
C PRO A 222 -1.70 -5.54 -5.29
N THR A 223 -2.29 -4.59 -4.56
CA THR A 223 -3.14 -4.87 -3.39
C THR A 223 -4.56 -5.24 -3.75
N ASP A 224 -5.11 -4.66 -4.84
CA ASP A 224 -6.47 -4.89 -5.30
C ASP A 224 -6.49 -5.38 -6.76
N PRO A 225 -6.89 -6.64 -7.02
CA PRO A 225 -7.01 -7.16 -8.38
C PRO A 225 -8.22 -6.61 -9.15
N THR A 226 -9.20 -5.98 -8.48
CA THR A 226 -10.48 -5.53 -9.05
C THR A 226 -10.49 -4.05 -9.41
N GLY A 227 -9.68 -3.23 -8.76
CA GLY A 227 -9.54 -1.80 -9.02
C GLY A 227 -8.96 -1.51 -10.41
N TYR A 228 -8.92 -0.23 -10.79
CA TYR A 228 -8.40 0.19 -12.12
C TYR A 228 -7.00 -0.36 -12.38
N PHE A 229 -6.06 -0.18 -11.43
CA PHE A 229 -4.69 -0.69 -11.55
C PHE A 229 -4.66 -2.22 -11.76
N GLY A 230 -5.45 -2.99 -11.00
CA GLY A 230 -5.56 -4.44 -11.17
C GLY A 230 -6.06 -4.82 -12.57
N ARG A 231 -7.06 -4.10 -13.08
CA ARG A 231 -7.63 -4.34 -14.41
C ARG A 231 -6.64 -4.06 -15.56
N THR A 232 -5.68 -3.16 -15.38
CA THR A 232 -4.61 -2.96 -16.40
C THR A 232 -3.75 -4.21 -16.61
N PHE A 233 -3.68 -5.12 -15.63
CA PHE A 233 -2.97 -6.40 -15.75
C PHE A 233 -3.88 -7.58 -16.08
N LEU A 234 -5.03 -7.66 -15.43
CA LEU A 234 -5.81 -8.89 -15.35
C LEU A 234 -7.04 -8.92 -16.26
N HIS A 235 -7.58 -7.76 -16.64
CA HIS A 235 -8.81 -7.72 -17.43
C HIS A 235 -8.52 -7.84 -18.93
N PRO A 236 -9.11 -8.82 -19.66
CA PRO A 236 -8.74 -9.15 -21.04
C PRO A 236 -8.83 -8.00 -22.05
N LYS A 237 -9.67 -7.00 -21.80
CA LYS A 237 -9.81 -5.83 -22.68
C LYS A 237 -8.99 -4.63 -22.19
N HIS A 238 -8.96 -4.37 -20.86
CA HIS A 238 -8.25 -3.23 -20.29
C HIS A 238 -6.73 -3.38 -20.32
N SER A 239 -6.21 -4.61 -20.25
CA SER A 239 -4.77 -4.86 -20.29
C SER A 239 -4.16 -4.62 -21.67
N LYS A 240 -5.00 -4.66 -22.73
CA LYS A 240 -4.52 -4.38 -24.09
C LYS A 240 -4.17 -2.89 -24.21
N GLY A 241 -2.98 -2.61 -24.70
CA GLY A 241 -2.47 -1.24 -24.83
C GLY A 241 -1.66 -0.74 -23.62
N TRP A 242 -1.45 -1.58 -22.61
CA TRP A 242 -0.52 -1.33 -21.51
C TRP A 242 0.75 -2.16 -21.68
N LYS A 243 1.90 -1.52 -21.49
CA LYS A 243 3.16 -2.24 -21.24
C LYS A 243 3.18 -2.66 -19.79
N HIS A 244 3.28 -3.95 -19.53
CA HIS A 244 3.29 -4.53 -18.19
C HIS A 244 4.71 -4.78 -17.72
N LEU A 245 5.04 -4.39 -16.49
CA LEU A 245 6.30 -4.71 -15.83
C LEU A 245 6.03 -5.24 -14.42
N HIS A 246 6.95 -6.07 -13.95
CA HIS A 246 6.83 -6.76 -12.67
C HIS A 246 8.17 -6.80 -11.93
N LEU A 247 8.31 -6.06 -10.84
CA LEU A 247 9.50 -6.03 -10.01
C LEU A 247 9.31 -6.90 -8.75
N ASP A 248 9.99 -8.04 -8.72
CA ASP A 248 10.04 -8.94 -7.57
C ASP A 248 11.21 -8.55 -6.64
N CYS A 249 11.01 -8.59 -5.31
CA CYS A 249 12.09 -8.33 -4.35
C CYS A 249 13.28 -9.29 -4.51
N TRP A 250 13.04 -10.52 -4.96
CA TRP A 250 14.09 -11.50 -5.23
C TRP A 250 15.08 -11.08 -6.32
N ASN A 251 14.65 -10.17 -7.21
CA ASN A 251 15.48 -9.61 -8.27
C ASN A 251 16.26 -8.36 -7.82
N SER A 252 15.98 -7.85 -6.63
CA SER A 252 16.69 -6.69 -6.05
C SER A 252 18.20 -6.96 -5.90
N PRO A 253 19.07 -5.98 -6.18
CA PRO A 253 20.52 -6.13 -6.07
C PRO A 253 21.01 -6.67 -4.74
N ASN A 254 20.42 -6.21 -3.62
CA ASN A 254 20.80 -6.66 -2.28
C ASN A 254 20.52 -8.16 -2.08
N VAL A 255 19.34 -8.61 -2.53
CA VAL A 255 18.90 -10.01 -2.39
C VAL A 255 19.76 -10.93 -3.26
N ARG A 256 19.96 -10.56 -4.52
CA ARG A 256 20.80 -11.35 -5.44
C ARG A 256 22.28 -11.45 -5.00
N ALA A 257 22.81 -10.39 -4.41
CA ALA A 257 24.17 -10.36 -3.90
C ALA A 257 24.34 -11.03 -2.52
N GLY A 258 23.24 -11.34 -1.81
CA GLY A 258 23.27 -11.84 -0.43
C GLY A 258 23.87 -10.86 0.58
N LYS A 259 23.93 -9.56 0.24
CA LYS A 259 24.47 -8.47 1.07
C LYS A 259 23.88 -7.12 0.69
N THR A 260 23.98 -6.13 1.57
CA THR A 260 23.54 -4.77 1.29
C THR A 260 24.51 -4.06 0.34
N LEU A 261 24.08 -3.88 -0.92
CA LEU A 261 24.77 -3.06 -1.91
C LEU A 261 24.18 -1.64 -1.96
N VAL A 262 22.87 -1.52 -1.89
CA VAL A 262 22.12 -0.26 -1.94
C VAL A 262 21.27 -0.17 -0.66
N PRO A 263 21.66 0.66 0.33
CA PRO A 263 20.95 0.75 1.62
C PRO A 263 19.46 1.12 1.53
N ALA A 264 19.06 1.83 0.47
CA ALA A 264 17.67 2.25 0.26
C ALA A 264 16.75 1.14 -0.27
N LEU A 265 17.31 0.01 -0.72
CA LEU A 265 16.52 -1.14 -1.18
C LEU A 265 16.27 -2.13 -0.03
N CYS A 266 15.33 -3.05 -0.23
CA CYS A 266 15.00 -4.07 0.77
C CYS A 266 16.26 -4.83 1.24
N ALA A 267 16.31 -5.16 2.53
CA ALA A 267 17.40 -5.95 3.09
C ALA A 267 17.49 -7.33 2.40
N HIS A 268 18.70 -7.83 2.18
CA HIS A 268 18.90 -9.09 1.46
C HIS A 268 18.24 -10.31 2.15
N SER A 269 18.12 -10.29 3.48
CA SER A 269 17.48 -11.37 4.26
C SER A 269 15.95 -11.29 4.26
N TRP A 270 15.37 -10.10 4.01
CA TRP A 270 13.96 -9.82 4.21
C TRP A 270 13.00 -10.74 3.42
N PRO A 271 13.21 -11.05 2.11
CA PRO A 271 12.35 -11.98 1.38
C PRO A 271 12.38 -13.40 1.97
N HIS A 272 13.53 -13.87 2.44
CA HIS A 272 13.68 -15.18 3.08
C HIS A 272 12.96 -15.25 4.44
N GLU A 273 13.10 -14.21 5.26
CA GLU A 273 12.40 -14.10 6.55
C GLU A 273 10.89 -14.09 6.35
N ARG A 274 10.40 -13.33 5.38
CA ARG A 274 8.95 -13.28 5.07
C ARG A 274 8.44 -14.61 4.51
N LEU A 275 9.22 -15.29 3.66
CA LEU A 275 8.88 -16.63 3.18
C LEU A 275 8.72 -17.62 4.34
N THR A 276 9.66 -17.59 5.28
CA THR A 276 9.64 -18.47 6.46
C THR A 276 8.47 -18.13 7.39
N THR A 277 8.18 -16.84 7.60
CA THR A 277 7.17 -16.38 8.57
C THR A 277 5.76 -16.47 8.00
N TRP A 278 5.55 -16.05 6.74
CA TRP A 278 4.23 -15.96 6.14
C TRP A 278 3.87 -17.17 5.28
N GLY A 279 4.87 -17.83 4.68
CA GLY A 279 4.68 -18.87 3.67
C GLY A 279 4.42 -18.31 2.27
N GLU A 280 4.71 -19.12 1.26
CA GLU A 280 4.68 -18.69 -0.14
C GLU A 280 3.28 -18.27 -0.63
N TYR A 281 2.24 -18.99 -0.19
CA TYR A 281 0.85 -18.74 -0.63
C TYR A 281 0.12 -17.64 0.15
N ASN A 282 0.80 -17.03 1.12
CA ASN A 282 0.20 -15.96 1.92
C ASN A 282 0.02 -14.69 1.07
N PRO A 283 -1.17 -14.04 1.06
CA PRO A 283 -1.40 -12.81 0.32
C PRO A 283 -0.38 -11.70 0.61
N PHE A 284 0.08 -11.55 1.85
CA PHE A 284 1.11 -10.57 2.21
C PHE A 284 2.45 -10.88 1.54
N TYR A 285 2.85 -12.15 1.49
CA TYR A 285 4.07 -12.56 0.79
C TYR A 285 3.94 -12.30 -0.71
N GLN A 286 2.81 -12.71 -1.32
CA GLN A 286 2.58 -12.50 -2.74
C GLN A 286 2.61 -11.02 -3.12
N VAL A 287 1.94 -10.15 -2.35
CA VAL A 287 1.88 -8.72 -2.66
C VAL A 287 3.19 -8.01 -2.33
N ARG A 288 3.68 -8.16 -1.09
CA ARG A 288 4.80 -7.34 -0.59
C ARG A 288 6.17 -7.83 -1.01
N VAL A 289 6.34 -9.14 -1.24
CA VAL A 289 7.63 -9.73 -1.65
C VAL A 289 7.64 -10.02 -3.14
N LYS A 290 6.67 -10.80 -3.61
CA LYS A 290 6.61 -11.23 -5.00
C LYS A 290 6.06 -10.15 -5.95
N GLY A 291 5.38 -9.12 -5.46
CA GLY A 291 4.70 -8.15 -6.32
C GLY A 291 3.59 -8.77 -7.18
N ASN A 292 2.94 -9.81 -6.69
CA ASN A 292 1.81 -10.48 -7.35
C ASN A 292 0.48 -10.03 -6.74
N PHE A 293 -0.56 -9.96 -7.57
CA PHE A 293 -1.92 -9.78 -7.05
C PHE A 293 -2.31 -10.94 -6.14
N PRO A 294 -3.00 -10.67 -5.01
CA PRO A 294 -3.46 -11.73 -4.13
C PRO A 294 -4.51 -12.58 -4.85
N VAL A 295 -4.43 -13.88 -4.65
CA VAL A 295 -5.51 -14.78 -5.10
C VAL A 295 -6.69 -14.58 -4.15
N VAL A 296 -7.76 -13.97 -4.63
CA VAL A 296 -9.00 -13.80 -3.87
C VAL A 296 -9.79 -15.09 -4.00
N GLY A 297 -9.79 -15.92 -2.95
CA GLY A 297 -10.73 -17.03 -2.82
C GLY A 297 -12.13 -16.50 -2.52
N GLU A 298 -13.17 -17.05 -3.14
CA GLU A 298 -14.57 -16.70 -2.84
C GLU A 298 -14.94 -16.98 -1.37
N ASP A 299 -14.15 -17.81 -0.69
CA ASP A 299 -14.30 -18.22 0.70
C ASP A 299 -13.49 -17.35 1.70
N ASN A 300 -12.69 -16.38 1.26
CA ASN A 300 -12.01 -15.45 2.14
C ASN A 300 -13.02 -14.49 2.80
N LEU A 301 -12.94 -14.36 4.13
CA LEU A 301 -13.85 -13.49 4.87
C LEU A 301 -13.60 -12.00 4.56
N ILE A 302 -12.34 -11.58 4.62
CA ILE A 302 -11.93 -10.18 4.42
C ILE A 302 -10.90 -10.11 3.30
N PRO A 303 -11.18 -9.43 2.18
CA PRO A 303 -10.24 -9.21 1.10
C PRO A 303 -8.95 -8.51 1.55
N TYR A 304 -7.81 -8.90 0.99
CA TYR A 304 -6.50 -8.36 1.35
C TYR A 304 -6.43 -6.82 1.31
N HIS A 305 -6.97 -6.18 0.26
CA HIS A 305 -6.91 -4.73 0.12
C HIS A 305 -7.63 -3.97 1.26
N MET A 306 -8.72 -4.53 1.79
CA MET A 306 -9.44 -3.94 2.94
C MET A 306 -8.58 -4.00 4.21
N VAL A 307 -7.90 -5.13 4.42
CA VAL A 307 -6.98 -5.31 5.56
C VAL A 307 -5.78 -4.38 5.43
N HIS A 308 -5.20 -4.29 4.25
CA HIS A 308 -4.09 -3.37 3.96
C HIS A 308 -4.47 -1.92 4.23
N SER A 309 -5.64 -1.47 3.75
CA SER A 309 -6.14 -0.12 4.02
C SER A 309 -6.37 0.16 5.50
N ALA A 310 -6.76 -0.85 6.29
CA ALA A 310 -6.94 -0.70 7.74
C ALA A 310 -5.61 -0.56 8.49
N LEU A 311 -4.53 -1.17 7.98
CA LEU A 311 -3.16 -1.00 8.52
C LEU A 311 -2.58 0.39 8.27
N GLU A 312 -2.93 1.01 7.13
CA GLU A 312 -2.43 2.34 6.76
C GLU A 312 -3.30 3.48 7.31
N ARG A 313 -4.50 3.14 7.76
CA ARG A 313 -5.46 4.11 8.26
C ARG A 313 -5.08 4.58 9.66
N SER A 314 -5.32 5.86 9.94
CA SER A 314 -5.21 6.42 11.28
C SER A 314 -6.51 7.13 11.62
N ILE A 315 -7.29 6.54 12.55
CA ILE A 315 -8.55 7.11 13.04
C ILE A 315 -8.34 7.58 14.48
N PRO A 316 -8.65 8.84 14.82
CA PRO A 316 -8.59 9.28 16.21
C PRO A 316 -9.49 8.40 17.09
N PRO A 317 -9.00 7.92 18.24
CA PRO A 317 -9.79 7.09 19.12
C PRO A 317 -10.94 7.89 19.74
N ALA A 318 -12.15 7.34 19.69
CA ALA A 318 -13.34 7.98 20.25
C ALA A 318 -14.37 6.94 20.73
N GLY A 319 -15.22 7.31 21.68
CA GLY A 319 -16.29 6.45 22.17
C GLY A 319 -15.81 5.40 23.18
N ASN A 320 -16.54 4.28 23.27
CA ASN A 320 -16.35 3.27 24.29
C ASN A 320 -14.99 2.57 24.19
N LYS A 321 -14.36 2.36 25.32
CA LYS A 321 -13.08 1.68 25.46
C LYS A 321 -13.26 0.35 26.20
N LEU A 322 -12.76 -0.73 25.62
CA LEU A 322 -12.77 -2.06 26.24
C LEU A 322 -11.47 -2.80 26.02
N LEU A 323 -11.19 -3.77 26.90
CA LEU A 323 -10.19 -4.80 26.66
C LEU A 323 -10.87 -6.11 26.24
N SER A 324 -10.20 -6.87 25.36
CA SER A 324 -10.56 -8.23 25.00
C SER A 324 -9.41 -9.19 25.32
N VAL A 325 -9.75 -10.39 25.76
CA VAL A 325 -8.79 -11.43 26.16
C VAL A 325 -9.18 -12.74 25.49
N ASP A 326 -8.38 -13.17 24.51
CA ASP A 326 -8.43 -14.54 24.00
C ASP A 326 -7.45 -15.40 24.80
N VAL A 327 -7.94 -16.49 25.37
CA VAL A 327 -7.15 -17.35 26.29
C VAL A 327 -6.78 -18.64 25.59
N ALA A 328 -5.48 -18.86 25.37
CA ALA A 328 -4.98 -20.08 24.76
C ALA A 328 -5.20 -21.32 25.64
N ARG A 329 -5.46 -22.48 24.99
CA ARG A 329 -5.70 -23.74 25.70
C ARG A 329 -4.44 -24.54 25.98
N PHE A 330 -3.60 -24.74 24.94
CA PHE A 330 -2.41 -25.61 25.02
C PHE A 330 -1.38 -25.25 23.95
N GLY A 331 -0.13 -25.56 24.22
CA GLY A 331 0.95 -25.55 23.23
C GLY A 331 1.52 -24.16 22.90
N ASN A 332 1.77 -23.92 21.63
CA ASN A 332 2.43 -22.71 21.14
C ASN A 332 1.45 -21.54 20.87
N ASP A 333 0.15 -21.68 21.22
CA ASP A 333 -0.82 -20.62 21.04
C ASP A 333 -0.61 -19.51 22.07
N ALA A 334 -0.79 -18.27 21.66
CA ALA A 334 -0.67 -17.12 22.55
C ALA A 334 -2.03 -16.77 23.18
N SER A 335 -2.05 -16.47 24.48
CA SER A 335 -3.14 -15.68 25.05
C SER A 335 -2.94 -14.22 24.69
N VAL A 336 -3.97 -13.58 24.13
CA VAL A 336 -3.86 -12.23 23.56
C VAL A 336 -4.73 -11.26 24.37
N ILE A 337 -4.12 -10.17 24.84
CA ILE A 337 -4.83 -9.04 25.47
C ILE A 337 -4.81 -7.90 24.47
N SER A 338 -6.00 -7.41 24.10
CA SER A 338 -6.15 -6.32 23.13
C SER A 338 -7.06 -5.21 23.66
N ARG A 339 -6.97 -4.04 23.06
CA ARG A 339 -7.83 -2.88 23.34
C ARG A 339 -8.62 -2.53 22.10
N LEU A 340 -9.91 -2.32 22.26
CA LEU A 340 -10.76 -1.64 21.28
C LEU A 340 -11.18 -0.28 21.84
N TRP A 341 -10.88 0.81 21.12
CA TRP A 341 -11.30 2.16 21.46
C TRP A 341 -11.93 2.83 20.24
N GLY A 342 -13.26 2.80 20.18
CA GLY A 342 -13.99 3.20 18.97
C GLY A 342 -13.64 2.34 17.77
N ALA A 343 -12.98 2.94 16.78
CA ALA A 343 -12.48 2.27 15.60
C ALA A 343 -11.06 1.66 15.74
N GLN A 344 -10.30 2.11 16.75
CA GLN A 344 -8.93 1.61 16.96
C GLN A 344 -8.91 0.27 17.66
N PHE A 345 -8.30 -0.72 17.03
CA PHE A 345 -7.98 -2.00 17.68
C PHE A 345 -6.46 -2.15 17.78
N ARG A 346 -5.97 -2.45 18.99
CA ARG A 346 -4.52 -2.59 19.28
C ARG A 346 -4.27 -3.87 20.07
N VAL A 347 -3.32 -4.67 19.62
CA VAL A 347 -2.82 -5.82 20.37
C VAL A 347 -1.83 -5.32 21.42
N LEU A 348 -2.14 -5.52 22.70
CA LEU A 348 -1.35 -4.99 23.80
C LEU A 348 -0.30 -5.98 24.30
N LYS A 349 -0.69 -7.25 24.47
CA LYS A 349 0.19 -8.30 24.99
C LYS A 349 -0.12 -9.67 24.37
N LYS A 350 0.93 -10.41 24.06
CA LYS A 350 0.90 -11.82 23.66
C LYS A 350 1.61 -12.62 24.75
N LEU A 351 0.94 -13.60 25.33
CA LEU A 351 1.41 -14.37 26.49
C LEU A 351 1.43 -15.84 26.15
N TYR A 352 2.60 -16.44 26.18
CA TYR A 352 2.82 -17.88 25.95
C TYR A 352 2.84 -18.61 27.30
N THR A 353 1.71 -18.58 28.01
CA THR A 353 1.57 -19.22 29.33
C THR A 353 0.19 -19.87 29.47
N GLN A 354 0.15 -20.93 30.27
CA GLN A 354 -1.11 -21.61 30.65
C GLN A 354 -1.56 -21.21 32.06
N ASP A 355 -0.81 -20.34 32.76
CA ASP A 355 -1.18 -19.85 34.09
C ASP A 355 -2.24 -18.78 34.00
N GLY A 356 -3.50 -19.15 34.30
CA GLY A 356 -4.64 -18.26 34.33
C GLY A 356 -4.49 -17.11 35.34
N VAL A 357 -3.77 -17.33 36.45
CA VAL A 357 -3.47 -16.28 37.45
C VAL A 357 -2.51 -15.25 36.85
N MET A 358 -1.49 -15.73 36.14
CA MET A 358 -0.56 -14.81 35.44
C MET A 358 -1.30 -13.98 34.38
N ILE A 359 -2.19 -14.60 33.59
CA ILE A 359 -2.99 -13.87 32.59
C ILE A 359 -3.88 -12.83 33.27
N ALA A 360 -4.59 -13.20 34.35
CA ALA A 360 -5.42 -12.26 35.12
C ALA A 360 -4.59 -11.07 35.67
N ASN A 361 -3.40 -11.33 36.22
CA ASN A 361 -2.49 -10.29 36.68
C ASN A 361 -2.11 -9.34 35.55
N ARG A 362 -1.79 -9.86 34.34
CA ARG A 362 -1.46 -9.03 33.17
C ARG A 362 -2.65 -8.17 32.73
N VAL A 363 -3.87 -8.67 32.80
CA VAL A 363 -5.09 -7.85 32.56
C VAL A 363 -5.18 -6.70 33.55
N VAL A 364 -4.96 -6.98 34.86
CA VAL A 364 -4.96 -5.92 35.89
C VAL A 364 -3.83 -4.92 35.68
N GLU A 365 -2.65 -5.37 35.27
CA GLU A 365 -1.53 -4.47 34.92
C GLU A 365 -1.89 -3.53 33.77
N GLN A 366 -2.53 -4.05 32.71
CA GLN A 366 -2.99 -3.20 31.62
C GLN A 366 -4.03 -2.17 32.08
N LEU A 367 -4.93 -2.54 32.97
CA LEU A 367 -5.93 -1.63 33.53
C LEU A 367 -5.31 -0.54 34.45
N LYS A 368 -4.08 -0.72 34.94
CA LYS A 368 -3.33 0.27 35.73
C LYS A 368 -2.74 1.39 34.86
N GLU A 369 -2.48 1.14 33.59
CA GLU A 369 -1.91 2.15 32.72
C GLU A 369 -2.85 3.35 32.56
N ASP A 370 -2.28 4.55 32.53
CA ASP A 370 -3.06 5.81 32.48
C ASP A 370 -3.97 5.87 31.25
N VAL A 371 -3.51 5.36 30.13
CA VAL A 371 -4.28 5.30 28.88
C VAL A 371 -5.51 4.37 28.98
N HIS A 372 -5.58 3.51 30.00
CA HIS A 372 -6.66 2.54 30.18
C HIS A 372 -7.55 2.83 31.42
N LYS A 373 -7.38 3.97 32.07
CA LYS A 373 -8.17 4.33 33.27
C LYS A 373 -9.67 4.43 33.04
N ASP A 374 -10.08 4.70 31.81
CA ASP A 374 -11.46 4.84 31.36
C ASP A 374 -12.00 3.60 30.61
N VAL A 375 -11.34 2.46 30.72
CA VAL A 375 -11.86 1.18 30.22
C VAL A 375 -13.16 0.81 30.93
N GLU A 376 -14.25 0.65 30.17
CA GLU A 376 -15.58 0.37 30.69
C GLU A 376 -15.80 -1.13 30.97
N SER A 377 -15.20 -1.99 30.15
CA SER A 377 -15.37 -3.44 30.25
C SER A 377 -14.17 -4.24 29.81
N VAL A 378 -14.07 -5.46 30.34
CA VAL A 378 -13.14 -6.50 29.89
C VAL A 378 -13.95 -7.68 29.43
N LYS A 379 -13.84 -8.03 28.14
CA LYS A 379 -14.45 -9.21 27.54
C LYS A 379 -13.44 -10.37 27.52
N ILE A 380 -13.80 -11.51 28.07
CA ILE A 380 -12.92 -12.66 28.21
C ILE A 380 -13.57 -13.88 27.54
N ASP A 381 -12.86 -14.56 26.63
CA ASP A 381 -13.29 -15.87 26.15
C ASP A 381 -13.26 -16.85 27.32
N ILE A 382 -14.41 -17.47 27.62
CA ILE A 382 -14.53 -18.43 28.72
C ILE A 382 -14.44 -19.87 28.23
N ILE A 383 -14.09 -20.12 26.98
CA ILE A 383 -13.95 -21.48 26.48
C ILE A 383 -12.66 -22.11 27.02
N GLY A 384 -12.79 -23.22 27.75
CA GLY A 384 -11.65 -23.94 28.33
C GLY A 384 -10.98 -23.16 29.46
N TYR A 385 -9.68 -22.84 29.36
CA TYR A 385 -8.91 -22.15 30.41
C TYR A 385 -9.36 -20.72 30.68
N GLY A 386 -10.03 -20.08 29.75
CA GLY A 386 -10.54 -18.73 29.94
C GLY A 386 -11.57 -18.59 31.05
N ALA A 387 -12.31 -19.64 31.36
CA ALA A 387 -13.19 -19.64 32.54
C ALA A 387 -12.40 -19.41 33.85
N GLY A 388 -11.21 -20.04 33.99
CA GLY A 388 -10.34 -19.85 35.14
C GLY A 388 -9.79 -18.42 35.23
N VAL A 389 -9.45 -17.79 34.10
CA VAL A 389 -9.04 -16.37 34.09
C VAL A 389 -10.18 -15.45 34.51
N PHE A 390 -11.38 -15.72 34.02
CA PHE A 390 -12.58 -14.96 34.39
C PHE A 390 -12.90 -15.09 35.88
N ASP A 391 -12.83 -16.30 36.43
CA ASP A 391 -13.06 -16.56 37.85
C ASP A 391 -12.00 -15.91 38.72
N GLU A 392 -10.73 -15.94 38.32
CA GLU A 392 -9.65 -15.29 39.03
C GLU A 392 -9.81 -13.76 39.06
N LEU A 393 -10.17 -13.11 37.95
CA LEU A 393 -10.49 -11.70 37.93
C LEU A 393 -11.67 -11.34 38.84
N ASN A 394 -12.70 -12.20 38.91
CA ASN A 394 -13.81 -12.03 39.84
C ASN A 394 -13.37 -12.24 41.31
N ARG A 395 -12.46 -13.19 41.56
CA ARG A 395 -11.86 -13.38 42.90
C ARG A 395 -11.07 -12.14 43.32
N MET A 396 -10.20 -11.61 42.43
CA MET A 396 -9.45 -10.37 42.66
C MET A 396 -10.38 -9.18 42.92
N LYS A 397 -11.47 -9.07 42.15
CA LYS A 397 -12.48 -8.02 42.33
C LYS A 397 -13.14 -8.04 43.73
N LYS A 398 -13.37 -9.25 44.29
CA LYS A 398 -14.04 -9.44 45.56
C LYS A 398 -13.07 -9.53 46.73
N HIS A 399 -11.95 -10.22 46.56
CA HIS A 399 -11.05 -10.66 47.64
C HIS A 399 -9.58 -10.29 47.41
N GLY A 400 -9.25 -9.60 46.33
CA GLY A 400 -7.91 -9.12 46.05
C GLY A 400 -7.42 -8.03 47.03
N ASN A 401 -6.21 -7.52 46.78
CA ASN A 401 -5.71 -6.35 47.52
C ASN A 401 -6.49 -5.08 47.13
N ASP A 402 -6.30 -4.00 47.88
CA ASP A 402 -7.10 -2.77 47.71
C ASP A 402 -6.95 -2.16 46.31
N VAL A 403 -5.76 -2.21 45.70
CA VAL A 403 -5.50 -1.75 44.33
C VAL A 403 -6.26 -2.56 43.32
N GLU A 404 -6.23 -3.91 43.43
CA GLU A 404 -6.96 -4.82 42.55
C GLU A 404 -8.48 -4.59 42.59
N LYS A 405 -9.01 -4.46 43.83
CA LYS A 405 -10.43 -4.18 44.06
C LYS A 405 -10.85 -2.84 43.47
N GLU A 406 -10.08 -1.77 43.69
CA GLU A 406 -10.36 -0.47 43.14
C GLU A 406 -10.40 -0.48 41.61
N ILE A 407 -9.37 -1.06 40.95
CA ILE A 407 -9.29 -1.14 39.52
C ILE A 407 -10.43 -1.98 38.94
N LEU A 408 -10.67 -3.17 39.46
CA LEU A 408 -11.67 -4.08 38.92
C LEU A 408 -13.12 -3.66 39.28
N LYS A 409 -13.33 -2.82 40.32
CA LYS A 409 -14.65 -2.27 40.65
C LYS A 409 -15.19 -1.36 39.54
N ARG A 410 -14.32 -0.60 38.90
CA ARG A 410 -14.69 0.36 37.84
C ARG A 410 -15.00 -0.29 36.50
N VAL A 411 -14.55 -1.53 36.24
CA VAL A 411 -14.76 -2.23 34.97
C VAL A 411 -15.80 -3.33 35.08
N LYS A 412 -16.55 -3.54 33.99
CA LYS A 412 -17.48 -4.66 33.86
C LYS A 412 -16.74 -5.85 33.28
N LEU A 413 -16.64 -6.95 34.01
CA LEU A 413 -16.13 -8.23 33.49
C LEU A 413 -17.26 -8.94 32.74
N ILE A 414 -16.99 -9.32 31.48
CA ILE A 414 -17.96 -9.93 30.57
C ILE A 414 -17.41 -11.25 30.07
N ALA A 415 -18.08 -12.35 30.43
CA ALA A 415 -17.80 -13.67 29.91
C ALA A 415 -18.34 -13.80 28.47
N VAL A 416 -17.50 -14.22 27.55
CA VAL A 416 -17.84 -14.42 26.14
C VAL A 416 -17.66 -15.90 25.80
N ASN A 417 -18.71 -16.56 25.31
CA ASN A 417 -18.62 -17.88 24.74
C ASN A 417 -18.94 -17.78 23.24
N VAL A 418 -17.89 -17.70 22.43
CA VAL A 418 -18.04 -17.53 20.97
C VAL A 418 -18.65 -18.73 20.25
N SER A 419 -18.72 -19.89 20.91
CA SER A 419 -19.34 -21.11 20.35
C SER A 419 -20.86 -21.16 20.53
N GLU A 420 -21.42 -20.29 21.38
CA GLU A 420 -22.88 -20.26 21.61
C GLU A 420 -23.65 -19.79 20.36
N LYS A 421 -24.96 -20.11 20.34
CA LYS A 421 -25.89 -19.59 19.32
C LYS A 421 -26.00 -18.06 19.43
N CYS A 422 -26.15 -17.41 18.30
CA CYS A 422 -26.38 -15.97 18.23
C CYS A 422 -27.58 -15.53 19.06
N ARG A 423 -27.60 -14.29 19.51
CA ARG A 423 -28.64 -13.81 20.44
C ARG A 423 -29.96 -13.45 19.75
N SER A 424 -29.89 -12.85 18.56
CA SER A 424 -31.09 -12.48 17.82
C SER A 424 -31.57 -13.61 16.91
N ARG A 425 -32.88 -13.70 16.69
CA ARG A 425 -33.47 -14.66 15.74
C ARG A 425 -32.95 -14.46 14.31
N GLN A 426 -32.70 -13.23 13.93
CA GLN A 426 -32.19 -12.91 12.60
C GLN A 426 -30.74 -13.42 12.45
N ALA A 427 -29.87 -13.17 13.44
CA ALA A 427 -28.49 -13.65 13.42
C ALA A 427 -28.42 -15.19 13.44
N GLN A 428 -29.35 -15.87 14.17
CA GLN A 428 -29.41 -17.32 14.18
C GLN A 428 -29.79 -17.96 12.82
N LYS A 429 -30.45 -17.19 11.94
CA LYS A 429 -30.74 -17.64 10.57
C LYS A 429 -29.49 -17.53 9.68
N ASN A 430 -28.69 -16.49 9.88
CA ASN A 430 -27.56 -16.15 9.01
C ASN A 430 -26.24 -16.81 9.47
N TYR A 431 -26.03 -16.94 10.79
CA TYR A 431 -24.74 -17.34 11.37
C TYR A 431 -24.87 -18.60 12.21
N ALA A 432 -23.86 -19.46 12.15
CA ALA A 432 -23.83 -20.70 12.90
C ALA A 432 -23.66 -20.51 14.43
N ASN A 433 -22.91 -19.45 14.83
CA ASN A 433 -22.61 -19.13 16.22
C ASN A 433 -22.17 -17.67 16.38
N ILE A 434 -21.90 -17.23 17.62
CA ILE A 434 -21.43 -15.87 17.96
C ILE A 434 -20.09 -15.57 17.28
N ARG A 435 -19.17 -16.53 17.11
CA ARG A 435 -17.90 -16.32 16.41
C ARG A 435 -18.12 -15.91 14.96
N ALA A 436 -19.04 -16.55 14.26
CA ALA A 436 -19.39 -16.19 12.90
C ALA A 436 -20.08 -14.82 12.82
N GLU A 437 -21.05 -14.54 13.72
CA GLU A 437 -21.70 -13.21 13.78
C GLU A 437 -20.69 -12.09 14.00
N ALA A 438 -19.79 -12.24 14.99
CA ALA A 438 -18.74 -11.26 15.26
C ALA A 438 -17.79 -11.07 14.07
N ALA A 439 -17.46 -12.14 13.36
CA ALA A 439 -16.57 -12.08 12.21
C ALA A 439 -17.17 -11.31 11.02
N PHE A 440 -18.45 -11.50 10.75
CA PHE A 440 -19.12 -10.73 9.70
C PHE A 440 -19.34 -9.26 10.12
N THR A 441 -19.59 -8.99 11.40
CA THR A 441 -19.56 -7.60 11.92
C THR A 441 -18.18 -6.96 11.76
N VAL A 442 -17.10 -7.69 12.02
CA VAL A 442 -15.73 -7.21 11.79
C VAL A 442 -15.48 -6.97 10.31
N ARG A 443 -15.92 -7.88 9.42
CA ARG A 443 -15.85 -7.68 7.96
C ARG A 443 -16.51 -6.36 7.54
N GLU A 444 -17.73 -6.06 8.01
CA GLU A 444 -18.43 -4.81 7.72
C GLU A 444 -17.62 -3.56 8.14
N LEU A 445 -16.88 -3.64 9.25
CA LEU A 445 -16.00 -2.55 9.70
C LEU A 445 -14.81 -2.35 8.76
N PHE A 446 -14.23 -3.42 8.23
CA PHE A 446 -13.19 -3.32 7.21
C PHE A 446 -13.74 -2.75 5.90
N GLU A 447 -14.89 -3.22 5.44
CA GLU A 447 -15.58 -2.76 4.22
C GLU A 447 -15.95 -1.28 4.31
N SER A 448 -16.50 -0.83 5.44
CA SER A 448 -16.91 0.56 5.67
C SER A 448 -15.74 1.50 6.05
N GLY A 449 -14.54 0.98 6.20
CA GLY A 449 -13.38 1.78 6.63
C GLY A 449 -13.43 2.25 8.10
N GLN A 450 -14.24 1.61 8.94
CA GLN A 450 -14.44 1.96 10.35
C GLN A 450 -13.58 1.14 11.32
N ILE A 451 -12.44 0.68 10.87
CA ILE A 451 -11.45 -0.01 11.69
C ILE A 451 -10.04 0.44 11.33
N ASP A 452 -9.20 0.57 12.35
CA ASP A 452 -7.79 0.97 12.32
C ASP A 452 -7.01 -0.05 13.15
N ILE A 453 -6.06 -0.73 12.54
CA ILE A 453 -5.20 -1.75 13.16
C ILE A 453 -3.73 -1.40 12.91
N ASP A 454 -2.82 -1.85 13.81
CA ASP A 454 -1.38 -1.61 13.68
C ASP A 454 -0.52 -2.88 13.81
N ASP A 455 -1.14 -4.04 14.03
CA ASP A 455 -0.46 -5.32 14.19
C ASP A 455 -0.46 -6.12 12.86
N GLU A 456 0.74 -6.40 12.33
CA GLU A 456 0.90 -7.14 11.07
C GLU A 456 0.43 -8.60 11.18
N GLU A 457 0.58 -9.24 12.33
CA GLU A 457 0.15 -10.62 12.55
C GLU A 457 -1.39 -10.72 12.49
N LEU A 458 -2.08 -9.80 13.18
CA LEU A 458 -3.53 -9.64 13.08
C LEU A 458 -3.96 -9.44 11.62
N ALA A 459 -3.25 -8.59 10.88
CA ALA A 459 -3.58 -8.33 9.48
C ALA A 459 -3.42 -9.59 8.61
N VAL A 460 -2.31 -10.34 8.80
CA VAL A 460 -2.10 -11.63 8.12
C VAL A 460 -3.24 -12.59 8.43
N GLN A 461 -3.64 -12.71 9.70
CA GLN A 461 -4.74 -13.59 10.11
C GLN A 461 -6.07 -13.15 9.50
N ALA A 462 -6.40 -11.85 9.55
CA ALA A 462 -7.63 -11.30 9.00
C ALA A 462 -7.77 -11.53 7.49
N ALA A 463 -6.68 -11.37 6.72
CA ALA A 463 -6.67 -11.57 5.27
C ALA A 463 -6.74 -13.04 4.85
N ASN A 464 -6.49 -13.96 5.78
CA ASN A 464 -6.44 -15.39 5.50
C ASN A 464 -7.61 -16.20 6.08
N ILE A 465 -8.42 -15.61 6.97
CA ILE A 465 -9.56 -16.33 7.56
C ILE A 465 -10.61 -16.65 6.51
N LYS A 466 -11.11 -17.87 6.54
CA LYS A 466 -12.09 -18.38 5.58
C LYS A 466 -13.44 -18.67 6.25
N TYR A 467 -14.48 -18.64 5.42
CA TYR A 467 -15.81 -19.04 5.87
C TYR A 467 -16.45 -20.04 4.89
N THR A 468 -17.45 -20.73 5.36
CA THR A 468 -18.25 -21.68 4.57
C THR A 468 -19.71 -21.61 4.99
N PHE A 469 -20.57 -22.23 4.20
CA PHE A 469 -21.99 -22.41 4.56
C PHE A 469 -22.22 -23.81 5.12
N VAL A 470 -22.90 -23.88 6.28
CA VAL A 470 -23.33 -25.10 6.90
C VAL A 470 -24.83 -24.98 7.21
N GLU A 471 -25.64 -25.84 6.61
CA GLU A 471 -27.11 -25.78 6.73
C GLU A 471 -27.66 -24.38 6.37
N GLY A 472 -27.11 -23.75 5.33
CA GLY A 472 -27.51 -22.42 4.87
C GLY A 472 -27.00 -21.26 5.74
N ARG A 473 -26.23 -21.51 6.79
CA ARG A 473 -25.68 -20.50 7.71
C ARG A 473 -24.18 -20.34 7.51
N GLN A 474 -23.72 -19.12 7.59
CA GLN A 474 -22.31 -18.77 7.52
C GLN A 474 -21.55 -19.25 8.76
N ARG A 475 -20.41 -19.88 8.56
CA ARG A 475 -19.54 -20.39 9.61
C ARG A 475 -18.08 -20.15 9.26
N LEU A 476 -17.28 -19.67 10.21
CA LEU A 476 -15.83 -19.60 10.01
C LEU A 476 -15.22 -21.00 10.00
N GLU A 477 -14.10 -21.09 9.30
CA GLU A 477 -13.22 -22.26 9.38
C GLU A 477 -12.82 -22.55 10.83
N LYS A 478 -12.52 -23.81 11.12
CA LYS A 478 -12.05 -24.21 12.44
C LYS A 478 -10.60 -23.78 12.65
N LYS A 479 -10.22 -23.42 13.89
CA LYS A 479 -8.81 -23.10 14.23
C LYS A 479 -7.82 -24.17 13.73
N LYS A 480 -8.19 -25.46 13.75
CA LYS A 480 -7.37 -26.56 13.24
C LYS A 480 -7.11 -26.45 11.72
N GLU A 481 -8.12 -26.06 10.95
CA GLU A 481 -8.03 -25.91 9.49
C GLU A 481 -7.13 -24.70 9.15
N PHE A 482 -7.33 -23.58 9.85
CA PHE A 482 -6.48 -22.40 9.74
C PHE A 482 -5.00 -22.70 10.07
N LYS A 483 -4.76 -23.38 11.20
CA LYS A 483 -3.39 -23.79 11.61
C LYS A 483 -2.69 -24.69 10.61
N ALA A 484 -3.42 -25.65 10.03
CA ALA A 484 -2.86 -26.56 9.03
C ALA A 484 -2.40 -25.81 7.77
N ARG A 485 -3.02 -24.68 7.46
CA ARG A 485 -2.73 -23.86 6.27
C ARG A 485 -1.66 -22.82 6.51
N LEU A 486 -1.61 -22.20 7.70
CA LEU A 486 -0.73 -21.06 8.01
C LEU A 486 0.29 -21.33 9.12
N GLN A 487 0.34 -22.56 9.65
CA GLN A 487 1.26 -22.98 10.72
C GLN A 487 1.19 -22.16 12.02
N GLY A 488 0.12 -21.32 12.18
CA GLY A 488 -0.13 -20.47 13.35
C GLY A 488 -1.61 -20.43 13.71
N SER A 489 -1.94 -19.98 14.92
CA SER A 489 -3.32 -19.81 15.40
C SER A 489 -3.81 -18.39 15.10
N PRO A 490 -5.10 -18.15 14.80
CA PRO A 490 -5.64 -16.81 14.58
C PRO A 490 -5.97 -16.09 15.90
N ASP A 491 -5.05 -16.09 16.87
CA ASP A 491 -5.32 -15.65 18.25
C ASP A 491 -5.56 -14.13 18.34
N GLU A 492 -4.83 -13.32 17.57
CA GLU A 492 -5.04 -11.87 17.48
C GLU A 492 -6.38 -11.54 16.83
N PHE A 493 -6.74 -12.27 15.76
CA PHE A 493 -8.03 -12.09 15.10
C PHE A 493 -9.19 -12.56 16.00
N ASP A 494 -9.03 -13.68 16.70
CA ASP A 494 -10.04 -14.14 17.66
C ASP A 494 -10.22 -13.14 18.83
N SER A 495 -9.14 -12.48 19.29
CA SER A 495 -9.24 -11.38 20.26
C SER A 495 -10.08 -10.21 19.74
N LEU A 496 -9.96 -9.85 18.45
CA LEU A 496 -10.82 -8.85 17.80
C LEU A 496 -12.29 -9.34 17.75
N LEU A 497 -12.52 -10.61 17.45
CA LEU A 497 -13.88 -11.18 17.47
C LEU A 497 -14.51 -11.13 18.86
N ILE A 498 -13.75 -11.41 19.92
CA ILE A 498 -14.21 -11.31 21.31
C ILE A 498 -14.59 -9.86 21.63
N ALA A 499 -13.79 -8.86 21.19
CA ALA A 499 -14.09 -7.46 21.38
C ALA A 499 -15.44 -7.05 20.76
N LYS A 500 -15.77 -7.60 19.59
CA LYS A 500 -17.02 -7.30 18.86
C LYS A 500 -18.18 -8.27 19.14
N ALA A 501 -17.95 -9.37 19.87
CA ALA A 501 -18.99 -10.34 20.20
C ALA A 501 -20.17 -9.70 20.95
N ILE A 502 -21.40 -10.02 20.51
CA ILE A 502 -22.64 -9.56 21.11
C ILE A 502 -22.97 -10.45 22.33
N THR A 503 -22.96 -9.86 23.51
CA THR A 503 -23.19 -10.56 24.77
C THR A 503 -24.55 -10.21 25.40
N ARG A 504 -25.01 -10.99 26.40
CA ARG A 504 -26.26 -10.70 27.14
C ARG A 504 -26.18 -9.32 27.78
N GLY A 505 -27.19 -8.47 27.51
CA GLY A 505 -27.32 -7.13 28.08
C GLY A 505 -26.66 -5.98 27.27
N ALA A 506 -26.02 -6.27 26.14
CA ALA A 506 -25.64 -5.23 25.20
C ALA A 506 -26.86 -4.85 24.33
N LYS A 507 -27.27 -3.59 24.36
CA LYS A 507 -28.18 -3.06 23.32
C LYS A 507 -27.41 -3.02 22.01
N PRO A 508 -27.99 -3.46 20.86
CA PRO A 508 -27.35 -3.25 19.58
C PRO A 508 -27.18 -1.75 19.39
N SER A 509 -25.94 -1.29 19.20
CA SER A 509 -25.68 0.05 18.72
C SER A 509 -26.05 0.05 17.22
N ILE A 510 -27.16 0.68 16.92
CA ILE A 510 -27.52 1.07 15.57
C ILE A 510 -26.66 2.28 15.23
N HIS A 511 -25.73 2.13 14.32
CA HIS A 511 -25.04 3.22 13.66
C HIS A 511 -25.41 3.21 12.18
#